data_0812f40203d1ed9b3de46ba2b79af880
#
_entry.id   0812f40203d1ed9b3de46ba2b79af880
#
_cell.length_a   1.000
_cell.length_b   1.000
_cell.length_c   1.000
_cell.angle_alpha   90.00
_cell.angle_beta   90.00
_cell.angle_gamma   90.00
#
_symmetry.space_group_name_H-M   'P 1'
#
loop_
_entity.id
_entity.type
_entity.pdbx_description
1 polymer ?
#
loop_
_entity_poly.entity_id
_entity_poly.type
_entity_poly.pdbx_seq_one_letter_code
_entity_poly.pdbx_strand_id
1 'polypeptide(L)'
;IGAGGLGRFFIEALSMKQHYHIDFVGFLDDDIDKKNDKILGIPVLGTTAKLNYVIERLEIDEIYITIQKIDNKNLLDLIEKCKLTNCSINLVSNHFDIVNTKLDENEFHDLKIISISSKASPLYSEKFKRIFDIIITSVLIAIIFFPVLIVALLIKLTSPGPIFFKTAVIGKNGKLFD
;
A
#
# COMPACT_ATOMS: atom_id res chain seq x y z
N ILE A 1 -13.11 -10.36 5.50
CA ILE A 1 -14.31 -10.43 6.35
C ILE A 1 -15.53 -10.48 5.44
N GLY A 2 -16.42 -11.47 5.65
CA GLY A 2 -17.59 -11.76 4.81
C GLY A 2 -17.32 -13.00 3.93
N ALA A 3 -17.89 -14.13 4.32
CA ALA A 3 -17.82 -15.43 3.64
C ALA A 3 -19.04 -15.65 2.72
N GLY A 4 -19.56 -14.58 2.13
CA GLY A 4 -20.69 -14.58 1.19
C GLY A 4 -20.25 -14.66 -0.26
N GLY A 5 -21.21 -14.41 -1.18
CA GLY A 5 -20.97 -14.44 -2.63
C GLY A 5 -19.87 -13.48 -3.09
N LEU A 6 -19.78 -12.27 -2.51
CA LEU A 6 -18.73 -11.29 -2.84
C LEU A 6 -17.35 -11.76 -2.39
N GLY A 7 -17.24 -12.36 -1.19
CA GLY A 7 -15.97 -12.90 -0.70
C GLY A 7 -15.47 -14.04 -1.58
N ARG A 8 -16.35 -14.94 -2.00
CA ARG A 8 -16.03 -16.01 -2.93
C ARG A 8 -15.55 -15.47 -4.29
N PHE A 9 -16.32 -14.55 -4.87
CA PHE A 9 -15.98 -13.92 -6.15
C PHE A 9 -14.65 -13.16 -6.09
N PHE A 10 -14.38 -12.46 -4.99
CA PHE A 10 -13.12 -11.75 -4.76
C PHE A 10 -11.91 -12.69 -4.81
N ILE A 11 -12.00 -13.84 -4.15
CA ILE A 11 -10.91 -14.83 -4.16
C ILE A 11 -10.74 -15.43 -5.55
N GLU A 12 -11.83 -15.79 -6.24
CA GLU A 12 -11.77 -16.30 -7.61
C GLU A 12 -11.09 -15.31 -8.55
N ALA A 13 -11.47 -14.03 -8.48
CA ALA A 13 -10.91 -12.97 -9.31
C ALA A 13 -9.41 -12.74 -9.05
N LEU A 14 -8.97 -12.78 -7.80
CA LEU A 14 -7.55 -12.64 -7.46
C LEU A 14 -6.73 -13.89 -7.82
N SER A 15 -7.29 -15.08 -7.69
CA SER A 15 -6.63 -16.33 -8.07
C SER A 15 -6.33 -16.41 -9.57
N MET A 16 -7.12 -15.72 -10.40
CA MET A 16 -6.89 -15.64 -11.85
C MET A 16 -5.78 -14.66 -12.23
N LYS A 17 -5.46 -13.69 -11.35
CA LYS A 17 -4.41 -12.70 -11.58
C LYS A 17 -3.08 -13.19 -11.04
N GLN A 18 -2.26 -13.82 -11.85
CA GLN A 18 -0.95 -14.42 -11.49
C GLN A 18 0.07 -13.47 -10.85
N HIS A 19 -0.20 -12.16 -10.78
CA HIS A 19 0.73 -11.15 -10.28
C HIS A 19 0.51 -10.77 -8.79
N TYR A 20 -0.57 -11.24 -8.16
CA TYR A 20 -0.83 -10.98 -6.75
C TYR A 20 -0.44 -12.19 -5.91
N HIS A 21 0.65 -12.06 -5.16
CA HIS A 21 1.07 -13.06 -4.17
C HIS A 21 0.33 -12.78 -2.86
N ILE A 22 -0.96 -13.17 -2.79
CA ILE A 22 -1.78 -13.04 -1.59
C ILE A 22 -2.10 -14.43 -1.08
N ASP A 23 -1.69 -14.70 0.15
CA ASP A 23 -2.02 -15.93 0.85
C ASP A 23 -3.30 -15.72 1.69
N PHE A 24 -4.39 -16.31 1.24
CA PHE A 24 -5.66 -16.24 1.95
C PHE A 24 -5.66 -17.20 3.14
N VAL A 25 -5.62 -16.65 4.34
CA VAL A 25 -5.54 -17.42 5.60
C VAL A 25 -6.91 -17.93 6.03
N GLY A 26 -7.98 -17.15 5.85
CA GLY A 26 -9.32 -17.53 6.24
C GLY A 26 -10.35 -16.42 6.13
N PHE A 27 -11.58 -16.80 6.38
CA PHE A 27 -12.72 -15.88 6.49
C PHE A 27 -13.16 -15.67 7.93
N LEU A 28 -13.71 -14.48 8.21
CA LEU A 28 -14.53 -14.22 9.37
C LEU A 28 -15.93 -13.85 8.87
N ASP A 29 -16.96 -14.50 9.40
CA ASP A 29 -18.35 -14.25 9.06
C ASP A 29 -19.22 -14.38 10.31
N ASP A 30 -20.16 -13.46 10.53
CA ASP A 30 -21.02 -13.47 11.71
C ASP A 30 -22.20 -14.43 11.54
N ASP A 31 -22.39 -15.00 10.37
CA ASP A 31 -23.36 -16.06 10.10
C ASP A 31 -22.88 -17.39 10.73
N ILE A 32 -23.62 -17.84 11.73
CA ILE A 32 -23.28 -19.04 12.52
C ILE A 32 -23.32 -20.31 11.66
N ASP A 33 -24.16 -20.34 10.65
CA ASP A 33 -24.34 -21.50 9.78
C ASP A 33 -23.10 -21.78 8.93
N LYS A 34 -22.28 -20.76 8.69
CA LYS A 34 -21.01 -20.87 7.94
C LYS A 34 -19.81 -21.26 8.79
N LYS A 35 -19.99 -21.39 10.09
CA LYS A 35 -18.91 -21.72 11.00
C LYS A 35 -18.34 -23.10 10.68
N ASN A 36 -17.01 -23.16 10.51
CA ASN A 36 -16.24 -24.35 10.10
C ASN A 36 -16.43 -24.76 8.61
N ASP A 37 -17.17 -24.00 7.82
CA ASP A 37 -17.22 -24.20 6.37
C ASP A 37 -15.88 -23.85 5.71
N LYS A 38 -15.70 -24.36 4.49
CA LYS A 38 -14.60 -23.97 3.61
C LYS A 38 -15.15 -23.40 2.32
N ILE A 39 -14.70 -22.21 1.97
CA ILE A 39 -15.05 -21.56 0.71
C ILE A 39 -13.82 -21.58 -0.17
N LEU A 40 -13.89 -22.26 -1.31
CA LEU A 40 -12.74 -22.48 -2.22
C LEU A 40 -11.51 -23.07 -1.49
N GLY A 41 -11.73 -23.94 -0.52
CA GLY A 41 -10.66 -24.52 0.30
C GLY A 41 -10.19 -23.68 1.48
N ILE A 42 -10.61 -22.40 1.58
CA ILE A 42 -10.24 -21.47 2.64
C ILE A 42 -11.22 -21.58 3.80
N PRO A 43 -10.76 -21.77 5.04
CA PRO A 43 -11.64 -22.01 6.19
C PRO A 43 -12.31 -20.73 6.69
N VAL A 44 -13.55 -20.87 7.23
CA VAL A 44 -14.19 -19.84 8.03
C VAL A 44 -13.74 -20.01 9.49
N LEU A 45 -12.89 -19.10 9.95
CA LEU A 45 -12.20 -19.17 11.26
C LEU A 45 -13.10 -18.77 12.43
N GLY A 46 -14.22 -18.13 12.16
CA GLY A 46 -15.21 -17.72 13.16
C GLY A 46 -15.89 -16.40 12.83
N THR A 47 -16.41 -15.75 13.86
CA THR A 47 -17.11 -14.48 13.76
C THR A 47 -16.14 -13.28 13.84
N THR A 48 -16.60 -12.09 13.45
CA THR A 48 -15.83 -10.82 13.56
C THR A 48 -15.41 -10.51 15.01
N ALA A 49 -16.08 -11.05 16.01
CA ALA A 49 -15.67 -10.93 17.42
C ALA A 49 -14.26 -11.54 17.69
N LYS A 50 -13.80 -12.47 16.85
CA LYS A 50 -12.48 -13.09 16.98
C LYS A 50 -11.38 -12.39 16.17
N LEU A 51 -11.68 -11.24 15.58
CA LEU A 51 -10.79 -10.52 14.68
C LEU A 51 -9.38 -10.34 15.26
N ASN A 52 -9.26 -9.74 16.44
CA ASN A 52 -7.96 -9.48 17.07
C ASN A 52 -7.17 -10.76 17.35
N TYR A 53 -7.85 -11.78 17.85
CA TYR A 53 -7.22 -13.08 18.12
C TYR A 53 -6.66 -13.74 16.84
N VAL A 54 -7.42 -13.66 15.74
CA VAL A 54 -6.99 -14.24 14.46
C VAL A 54 -5.81 -13.47 13.89
N ILE A 55 -5.84 -12.14 13.97
CA ILE A 55 -4.75 -11.27 13.48
C ILE A 55 -3.44 -11.56 14.21
N GLU A 56 -3.48 -11.60 15.54
CA GLU A 56 -2.27 -11.84 16.35
C GLU A 56 -1.71 -13.22 16.17
N ARG A 57 -2.59 -14.23 16.09
CA ARG A 57 -2.16 -15.64 16.02
C ARG A 57 -1.64 -16.05 14.65
N LEU A 58 -2.17 -15.47 13.59
CA LEU A 58 -1.88 -15.85 12.19
C LEU A 58 -1.10 -14.77 11.44
N GLU A 59 -0.62 -13.74 12.16
CA GLU A 59 0.22 -12.66 11.62
C GLU A 59 -0.36 -12.03 10.34
N ILE A 60 -1.63 -11.58 10.43
CA ILE A 60 -2.36 -11.03 9.28
C ILE A 60 -1.88 -9.62 8.94
N ASP A 61 -1.52 -9.40 7.70
CA ASP A 61 -1.09 -8.09 7.17
C ASP A 61 -2.26 -7.27 6.62
N GLU A 62 -3.24 -7.94 5.99
CA GLU A 62 -4.32 -7.28 5.26
C GLU A 62 -5.70 -7.83 5.58
N ILE A 63 -6.65 -6.94 5.70
CA ILE A 63 -8.06 -7.26 5.93
C ILE A 63 -8.86 -6.78 4.72
N TYR A 64 -9.58 -7.70 4.09
CA TYR A 64 -10.52 -7.39 3.03
C TYR A 64 -11.94 -7.53 3.54
N ILE A 65 -12.72 -6.46 3.48
CA ILE A 65 -14.14 -6.43 3.85
C ILE A 65 -14.96 -6.66 2.59
N THR A 66 -15.62 -7.82 2.50
CA THR A 66 -16.37 -8.31 1.33
C THR A 66 -17.84 -8.52 1.66
N ILE A 67 -18.43 -7.64 2.44
CA ILE A 67 -19.83 -7.74 2.87
C ILE A 67 -20.71 -6.93 1.91
N GLN A 68 -21.64 -7.60 1.21
CA GLN A 68 -22.52 -6.95 0.23
C GLN A 68 -23.64 -6.11 0.85
N LYS A 69 -24.23 -6.60 1.94
CA LYS A 69 -25.34 -5.93 2.62
C LYS A 69 -24.98 -5.73 4.06
N ILE A 70 -24.51 -4.55 4.37
CA ILE A 70 -24.21 -4.11 5.73
C ILE A 70 -24.78 -2.71 5.91
N ASP A 71 -25.42 -2.46 7.04
CA ASP A 71 -25.84 -1.12 7.41
C ASP A 71 -24.63 -0.22 7.66
N ASN A 72 -24.74 1.06 7.29
CA ASN A 72 -23.64 2.02 7.40
C ASN A 72 -23.06 2.10 8.82
N LYS A 73 -23.91 1.99 9.84
CA LYS A 73 -23.46 2.01 11.23
C LYS A 73 -22.60 0.79 11.55
N ASN A 74 -23.07 -0.39 11.18
CA ASN A 74 -22.33 -1.65 11.41
C ASN A 74 -21.03 -1.72 10.61
N LEU A 75 -21.02 -1.14 9.40
CA LEU A 75 -19.79 -1.01 8.60
C LEU A 75 -18.77 -0.09 9.28
N LEU A 76 -19.19 1.05 9.78
CA LEU A 76 -18.31 1.98 10.50
C LEU A 76 -17.76 1.35 11.78
N ASP A 77 -18.58 0.68 12.57
CA ASP A 77 -18.16 -0.03 13.78
C ASP A 77 -17.12 -1.14 13.46
N LEU A 78 -17.34 -1.85 12.34
CA LEU A 78 -16.38 -2.86 11.87
C LEU A 78 -15.06 -2.22 11.45
N ILE A 79 -15.10 -1.14 10.69
CA ILE A 79 -13.91 -0.39 10.26
C ILE A 79 -13.15 0.14 11.47
N GLU A 80 -13.83 0.67 12.47
CA GLU A 80 -13.20 1.15 13.71
C GLU A 80 -12.50 0.02 14.46
N LYS A 81 -13.13 -1.13 14.59
CA LYS A 81 -12.48 -2.33 15.16
C LYS A 81 -11.23 -2.73 14.38
N CYS A 82 -11.31 -2.73 13.05
CA CYS A 82 -10.16 -3.03 12.20
C CYS A 82 -9.04 -1.99 12.34
N LYS A 83 -9.36 -0.69 12.51
CA LYS A 83 -8.37 0.38 12.69
C LYS A 83 -7.53 0.25 13.96
N LEU A 84 -8.04 -0.44 14.97
CA LEU A 84 -7.29 -0.75 16.19
C LEU A 84 -6.19 -1.79 15.95
N THR A 85 -6.23 -2.47 14.82
CA THR A 85 -5.23 -3.47 14.42
C THR A 85 -4.11 -2.85 13.59
N ASN A 86 -3.00 -3.57 13.45
CA ASN A 86 -1.87 -3.14 12.63
C ASN A 86 -1.98 -3.58 11.16
N CYS A 87 -3.18 -3.91 10.68
CA CYS A 87 -3.43 -4.41 9.34
C CYS A 87 -3.81 -3.30 8.37
N SER A 88 -3.53 -3.50 7.09
CA SER A 88 -4.11 -2.71 6.01
C SER A 88 -5.58 -3.09 5.83
N ILE A 89 -6.45 -2.10 5.69
CA ILE A 89 -7.90 -2.32 5.59
C ILE A 89 -8.38 -1.95 4.20
N ASN A 90 -8.93 -2.91 3.50
CA ASN A 90 -9.42 -2.78 2.14
C ASN A 90 -10.91 -3.12 2.08
N LEU A 91 -11.72 -2.22 1.55
CA LEU A 91 -13.13 -2.47 1.28
C LEU A 91 -13.29 -2.92 -0.17
N VAL A 92 -13.91 -4.07 -0.37
CA VAL A 92 -14.23 -4.59 -1.69
C VAL A 92 -15.69 -4.28 -2.01
N SER A 93 -15.93 -3.58 -3.11
CA SER A 93 -17.28 -3.22 -3.57
C SER A 93 -17.50 -3.75 -4.97
N ASN A 94 -18.72 -4.24 -5.23
CA ASN A 94 -19.18 -4.51 -6.58
C ASN A 94 -19.62 -3.22 -7.23
N HIS A 95 -19.20 -2.95 -8.43
CA HIS A 95 -19.55 -1.77 -9.20
C HIS A 95 -21.05 -1.60 -9.51
N PHE A 96 -21.86 -2.63 -9.33
CA PHE A 96 -23.27 -2.58 -9.69
C PHE A 96 -24.15 -1.61 -8.89
N ASP A 97 -23.67 -1.17 -7.70
CA ASP A 97 -24.49 -0.30 -6.83
C ASP A 97 -24.10 1.19 -6.89
N ILE A 98 -23.03 1.59 -7.61
CA ILE A 98 -22.51 2.95 -7.47
C ILE A 98 -22.61 3.81 -8.73
N VAL A 99 -22.76 3.26 -9.94
CA VAL A 99 -22.75 4.11 -11.15
C VAL A 99 -23.71 3.65 -12.25
N ASN A 100 -24.75 4.45 -12.47
CA ASN A 100 -25.46 4.56 -13.75
C ASN A 100 -24.58 5.28 -14.80
N THR A 101 -23.44 4.74 -15.15
CA THR A 101 -22.57 5.28 -16.20
C THR A 101 -22.14 4.15 -17.14
N LYS A 102 -22.37 4.40 -18.44
CA LYS A 102 -22.04 3.51 -19.56
C LYS A 102 -20.64 2.93 -19.39
N LEU A 103 -20.56 1.62 -19.17
CA LEU A 103 -19.33 0.85 -19.16
C LEU A 103 -19.29 -0.02 -20.41
N ASP A 104 -18.15 -0.03 -21.08
CA ASP A 104 -17.87 -0.89 -22.22
C ASP A 104 -17.95 -2.37 -21.82
N GLU A 105 -18.60 -3.18 -22.64
CA GLU A 105 -18.96 -4.59 -22.39
C GLU A 105 -17.77 -5.57 -22.22
N ASN A 106 -16.53 -5.09 -22.16
CA ASN A 106 -15.33 -5.93 -22.08
C ASN A 106 -14.63 -5.98 -20.73
N GLU A 107 -15.16 -5.35 -19.66
CA GLU A 107 -14.54 -5.33 -18.33
C GLU A 107 -15.34 -6.14 -17.31
N PHE A 108 -15.41 -7.45 -17.50
CA PHE A 108 -16.12 -8.37 -16.59
C PHE A 108 -15.44 -8.60 -15.22
N HIS A 109 -14.42 -7.82 -14.82
CA HIS A 109 -13.64 -8.12 -13.61
C HIS A 109 -13.31 -6.89 -12.73
N ASP A 110 -14.05 -5.82 -12.78
CA ASP A 110 -13.75 -4.64 -11.94
C ASP A 110 -14.37 -4.72 -10.54
N LEU A 111 -13.71 -5.51 -9.70
CA LEU A 111 -13.80 -5.32 -8.27
C LEU A 111 -13.08 -4.02 -7.91
N LYS A 112 -13.81 -3.05 -7.42
CA LYS A 112 -13.21 -1.84 -6.87
C LYS A 112 -12.73 -2.11 -5.44
N ILE A 113 -11.43 -2.06 -5.24
CA ILE A 113 -10.82 -2.15 -3.92
C ILE A 113 -10.55 -0.72 -3.44
N ILE A 114 -11.17 -0.34 -2.33
CA ILE A 114 -10.99 0.96 -1.69
C ILE A 114 -10.15 0.74 -0.45
N SER A 115 -8.90 1.19 -0.46
CA SER A 115 -8.05 1.15 0.73
C SER A 115 -8.48 2.24 1.71
N ILE A 116 -8.97 1.83 2.88
CA ILE A 116 -9.43 2.73 3.95
C ILE A 116 -8.27 3.13 4.85
N SER A 117 -7.38 2.18 5.14
CA SER A 117 -6.18 2.40 5.91
C SER A 117 -5.09 1.50 5.33
N SER A 118 -4.07 2.10 4.76
CA SER A 118 -2.86 1.38 4.41
C SER A 118 -1.82 1.67 5.47
N LYS A 119 -1.58 0.73 6.37
CA LYS A 119 -0.31 0.72 7.08
C LYS A 119 0.71 0.19 6.09
N ALA A 120 1.78 0.95 5.89
CA ALA A 120 2.85 0.56 5.00
C ALA A 120 3.23 -0.90 5.28
N SER A 121 3.17 -1.73 4.26
CA SER A 121 3.59 -3.14 4.35
C SER A 121 4.93 -3.21 5.09
N PRO A 122 5.08 -4.08 6.10
CA PRO A 122 6.32 -4.17 6.88
C PRO A 122 7.55 -4.54 6.03
N LEU A 123 7.35 -5.01 4.79
CA LEU A 123 8.41 -5.28 3.82
C LEU A 123 9.10 -4.01 3.31
N TYR A 124 8.47 -2.84 3.47
CA TYR A 124 9.07 -1.54 3.19
C TYR A 124 9.08 -0.67 4.44
N SER A 125 9.75 -1.14 5.48
CA SER A 125 10.05 -0.29 6.64
C SER A 125 10.73 0.99 6.11
N GLU A 126 10.21 2.18 6.49
CA GLU A 126 10.84 3.48 6.17
C GLU A 126 12.32 3.51 6.56
N LYS A 127 12.71 2.73 7.56
CA LYS A 127 14.10 2.55 7.99
C LYS A 127 14.93 1.83 6.93
N PHE A 128 14.38 0.80 6.27
CA PHE A 128 15.09 0.07 5.21
C PHE A 128 15.29 0.96 3.99
N LYS A 129 14.27 1.72 3.61
CA LYS A 129 14.37 2.73 2.55
C LYS A 129 15.43 3.77 2.85
N ARG A 130 15.45 4.33 4.07
CA ARG A 130 16.46 5.32 4.47
C ARG A 130 17.88 4.76 4.44
N ILE A 131 18.09 3.53 4.93
CA ILE A 131 19.40 2.87 4.87
C ILE A 131 19.84 2.68 3.42
N PHE A 132 18.94 2.19 2.57
CA PHE A 132 19.20 1.98 1.16
C PHE A 132 19.51 3.30 0.43
N ASP A 133 18.74 4.34 0.69
CA ASP A 133 18.95 5.69 0.13
C ASP A 133 20.33 6.24 0.57
N ILE A 134 20.72 6.09 1.83
CA ILE A 134 22.01 6.55 2.35
C ILE A 134 23.16 5.80 1.66
N ILE A 135 23.06 4.47 1.52
CA ILE A 135 24.09 3.67 0.87
C ILE A 135 24.25 4.09 -0.58
N ILE A 136 23.15 4.15 -1.35
CA ILE A 136 23.22 4.53 -2.77
C ILE A 136 23.75 5.95 -2.93
N THR A 137 23.27 6.90 -2.13
CA THR A 137 23.72 8.29 -2.20
C THR A 137 25.21 8.41 -1.87
N SER A 138 25.69 7.67 -0.87
CA SER A 138 27.11 7.65 -0.51
C SER A 138 27.99 7.11 -1.64
N VAL A 139 27.56 6.04 -2.31
CA VAL A 139 28.26 5.47 -3.47
C VAL A 139 28.27 6.46 -4.63
N LEU A 140 27.15 7.09 -4.94
CA LEU A 140 27.06 8.11 -6.00
C LEU A 140 27.98 9.31 -5.71
N ILE A 141 28.00 9.80 -4.48
CA ILE A 141 28.88 10.89 -4.07
C ILE A 141 30.34 10.48 -4.24
N ALA A 142 30.72 9.27 -3.83
CA ALA A 142 32.07 8.77 -3.99
C ALA A 142 32.49 8.69 -5.47
N ILE A 143 31.60 8.22 -6.34
CA ILE A 143 31.86 8.14 -7.79
C ILE A 143 32.04 9.54 -8.41
N ILE A 144 31.20 10.52 -8.01
CA ILE A 144 31.24 11.87 -8.56
C ILE A 144 32.41 12.67 -7.96
N PHE A 145 32.81 12.37 -6.73
CA PHE A 145 33.88 13.10 -6.04
C PHE A 145 35.20 13.10 -6.81
N PHE A 146 35.61 11.95 -7.35
CA PHE A 146 36.89 11.84 -8.10
C PHE A 146 36.93 12.73 -9.35
N PRO A 147 35.96 12.69 -10.27
CA PRO A 147 36.00 13.59 -11.43
C PRO A 147 35.90 15.07 -11.04
N VAL A 148 35.12 15.41 -10.03
CA VAL A 148 35.01 16.79 -9.52
C VAL A 148 36.35 17.26 -8.94
N LEU A 149 37.02 16.40 -8.17
CA LEU A 149 38.36 16.71 -7.65
C LEU A 149 39.39 16.95 -8.75
N ILE A 150 39.38 16.13 -9.80
CA ILE A 150 40.27 16.28 -10.95
C ILE A 150 40.00 17.62 -11.64
N VAL A 151 38.73 17.94 -11.90
CA VAL A 151 38.37 19.22 -12.54
C VAL A 151 38.77 20.40 -11.66
N ALA A 152 38.50 20.33 -10.34
CA ALA A 152 38.90 21.36 -9.39
C ALA A 152 40.44 21.58 -9.38
N LEU A 153 41.19 20.49 -9.42
CA LEU A 153 42.66 20.55 -9.51
C LEU A 153 43.14 21.19 -10.80
N LEU A 154 42.55 20.80 -11.95
CA LEU A 154 42.87 21.38 -13.26
C LEU A 154 42.57 22.88 -13.29
N ILE A 155 41.43 23.32 -12.77
CA ILE A 155 41.07 24.73 -12.68
C ILE A 155 42.11 25.48 -11.83
N LYS A 156 42.51 24.91 -10.69
CA LYS A 156 43.48 25.54 -9.78
C LYS A 156 44.89 25.65 -10.36
N LEU A 157 45.30 24.69 -11.21
CA LEU A 157 46.58 24.71 -11.88
C LEU A 157 46.61 25.64 -13.11
N THR A 158 45.48 25.80 -13.77
CA THR A 158 45.38 26.58 -15.04
C THR A 158 44.89 28.00 -14.85
N SER A 159 44.20 28.30 -13.73
CA SER A 159 43.64 29.63 -13.47
C SER A 159 43.88 30.09 -12.04
N PRO A 160 44.25 31.40 -11.82
CA PRO A 160 44.40 31.97 -10.49
C PRO A 160 43.08 32.25 -9.79
N GLY A 161 41.93 31.89 -10.36
CA GLY A 161 40.57 32.13 -9.84
C GLY A 161 40.09 31.11 -8.80
N PRO A 162 38.93 31.36 -8.20
CA PRO A 162 38.26 30.43 -7.32
C PRO A 162 37.69 29.26 -8.14
N ILE A 163 37.60 28.06 -7.51
CA ILE A 163 37.07 26.82 -8.13
C ILE A 163 35.56 26.97 -8.39
N PHE A 164 34.82 27.64 -7.48
CA PHE A 164 33.40 27.90 -7.62
C PHE A 164 33.16 29.37 -7.94
N PHE A 165 32.42 29.61 -9.03
CA PHE A 165 32.05 30.95 -9.43
C PHE A 165 30.75 31.35 -8.72
N LYS A 166 30.77 32.50 -8.07
CA LYS A 166 29.58 33.08 -7.43
C LYS A 166 29.08 34.25 -8.26
N THR A 167 27.80 34.24 -8.59
CA THR A 167 27.13 35.32 -9.31
C THR A 167 25.94 35.80 -8.50
N ALA A 168 25.87 37.09 -8.23
CA ALA A 168 24.70 37.67 -7.61
C ALA A 168 23.51 37.59 -8.57
N VAL A 169 22.45 36.90 -8.17
CA VAL A 169 21.23 36.74 -8.97
C VAL A 169 20.08 37.47 -8.29
N ILE A 170 19.25 38.13 -9.13
CA ILE A 170 18.08 38.84 -8.64
C ILE A 170 16.92 37.81 -8.51
N GLY A 171 16.48 37.59 -7.29
CA GLY A 171 15.36 36.69 -6.98
C GLY A 171 14.00 37.38 -7.05
N LYS A 172 12.97 36.64 -6.74
CA LYS A 172 11.59 37.11 -6.63
C LYS A 172 11.55 38.28 -5.63
N ASN A 173 11.00 39.42 -6.04
CA ASN A 173 10.94 40.70 -5.31
C ASN A 173 12.24 41.53 -5.30
N GLY A 174 13.14 41.38 -6.28
CA GLY A 174 14.32 42.23 -6.45
C GLY A 174 15.42 42.05 -5.37
N LYS A 175 15.35 41.01 -4.52
CA LYS A 175 16.41 40.71 -3.56
C LYS A 175 17.55 39.97 -4.24
N LEU A 176 18.77 40.50 -4.05
CA LEU A 176 20.01 39.83 -4.50
C LEU A 176 20.31 38.66 -3.56
N PHE A 177 20.73 37.53 -4.15
CA PHE A 177 21.30 36.40 -3.40
C PHE A 177 22.47 35.80 -4.19
N ASP A 178 23.45 35.27 -3.47
CA ASP A 178 24.68 34.64 -3.98
C ASP A 178 24.51 33.11 -4.14
#